data_9484c010c770def6e014e7d4e962f4d7
#
_entry.id   9484c010c770def6e014e7d4e962f4d7
#
_cell.length_a   1.000
_cell.length_b   1.000
_cell.length_c   1.000
_cell.angle_alpha   90.00
_cell.angle_beta   90.00
_cell.angle_gamma   90.00
#
_symmetry.space_group_name_H-M   'P 1'
#
loop_
_entity.id
_entity.type
_entity.pdbx_description
1 polymer ?
#
loop_
_entity_poly.entity_id
_entity_poly.type
_entity_poly.pdbx_seq_one_letter_code
_entity_poly.pdbx_strand_id
1 'polypeptide(L)'
;LVNGRDMSVIESPPEDRLPVETYVSEYNDGMIKEALERELRRGGRIYYISNRVSALEPLAAKLRRLVPGISIKIAHGQMNEDALEDAMITFYEGGCDVLLCTTIVENGLDVPLANTIIIDGADNSGLSQLYQMRGRVGRSSRLAYAYFVYQPNKALSEIAEKRLQAIRDFTELGAGFKIAMRDLEIRGAGNLLGPQQHGHITGIGFAAYCEMLEKTIERLKN
;
A
#
# COMPACT_ATOMS: atom_id res chain seq x y z
N LEU A 1 -23.20 10.27 16.85
CA LEU A 1 -24.10 9.79 15.80
C LEU A 1 -23.55 10.03 14.42
N VAL A 2 -23.13 11.29 14.13
CA VAL A 2 -22.52 11.61 12.85
C VAL A 2 -21.25 10.79 12.66
N ASN A 3 -20.43 10.70 13.71
CA ASN A 3 -19.21 9.94 13.66
C ASN A 3 -19.46 8.44 13.44
N GLY A 4 -20.48 7.89 14.06
CA GLY A 4 -20.83 6.49 13.86
C GLY A 4 -21.26 6.22 12.42
N ARG A 5 -22.00 7.14 11.83
CA ARG A 5 -22.44 7.01 10.47
C ARG A 5 -21.28 7.15 9.50
N ASP A 6 -20.38 8.12 9.75
CA ASP A 6 -19.20 8.30 8.93
C ASP A 6 -18.30 7.09 9.00
N MET A 7 -18.12 6.53 10.18
CA MET A 7 -17.35 5.31 10.35
C MET A 7 -17.97 4.14 9.60
N SER A 8 -19.29 4.04 9.59
CA SER A 8 -19.98 3.02 8.83
C SER A 8 -19.72 3.16 7.34
N VAL A 9 -19.71 4.39 6.82
CA VAL A 9 -19.39 4.65 5.41
C VAL A 9 -17.96 4.27 5.11
N ILE A 10 -17.01 4.57 6.03
CA ILE A 10 -15.60 4.23 5.84
C ILE A 10 -15.39 2.72 5.89
N GLU A 11 -16.07 2.03 6.78
CA GLU A 11 -15.88 0.60 6.99
C GLU A 11 -16.65 -0.29 6.01
N SER A 12 -17.67 0.25 5.38
CA SER A 12 -18.52 -0.53 4.48
C SER A 12 -18.08 -0.31 3.04
N PRO A 13 -17.51 -1.34 2.38
CA PRO A 13 -17.14 -1.21 0.98
C PRO A 13 -18.40 -1.10 0.11
N PRO A 14 -18.31 -0.48 -1.07
CA PRO A 14 -19.39 -0.54 -2.04
C PRO A 14 -19.75 -1.98 -2.38
N GLU A 15 -21.00 -2.23 -2.70
CA GLU A 15 -21.52 -3.57 -2.95
C GLU A 15 -20.78 -4.30 -4.07
N ASP A 16 -20.27 -3.57 -5.05
CA ASP A 16 -19.59 -4.14 -6.20
C ASP A 16 -18.08 -4.32 -5.99
N ARG A 17 -17.57 -4.01 -4.79
CA ARG A 17 -16.16 -4.16 -4.48
C ARG A 17 -15.89 -5.43 -3.69
N LEU A 18 -14.83 -6.11 -4.07
CA LEU A 18 -14.33 -7.27 -3.34
C LEU A 18 -13.23 -6.84 -2.37
N PRO A 19 -13.04 -7.59 -1.29
CA PRO A 19 -11.92 -7.31 -0.38
C PRO A 19 -10.59 -7.50 -1.09
N VAL A 20 -9.55 -6.83 -0.58
CA VAL A 20 -8.19 -6.99 -1.07
C VAL A 20 -7.54 -8.14 -0.32
N GLU A 21 -7.15 -9.19 -1.02
CA GLU A 21 -6.38 -10.27 -0.41
C GLU A 21 -4.98 -9.79 -0.12
N THR A 22 -4.58 -9.89 1.13
CA THR A 22 -3.33 -9.31 1.63
C THR A 22 -2.38 -10.41 2.08
N TYR A 23 -1.17 -10.38 1.55
CA TYR A 23 -0.11 -11.30 1.89
C TYR A 23 1.06 -10.53 2.49
N VAL A 24 1.66 -11.09 3.52
CA VAL A 24 2.85 -10.54 4.17
C VAL A 24 3.87 -11.66 4.21
N SER A 25 5.02 -11.47 3.56
CA SER A 25 6.04 -12.51 3.52
C SER A 25 7.42 -11.97 3.20
N GLU A 26 8.43 -12.82 3.37
CA GLU A 26 9.75 -12.54 2.85
C GLU A 26 9.72 -12.51 1.33
N TYR A 27 10.60 -11.72 0.74
CA TYR A 27 10.78 -11.69 -0.71
C TYR A 27 11.17 -13.09 -1.21
N ASN A 28 10.53 -13.51 -2.28
CA ASN A 28 10.81 -14.79 -2.92
C ASN A 28 10.52 -14.65 -4.42
N ASP A 29 11.49 -14.99 -5.25
CA ASP A 29 11.35 -14.86 -6.69
C ASP A 29 10.15 -15.61 -7.25
N GLY A 30 9.90 -16.81 -6.76
CA GLY A 30 8.78 -17.62 -7.21
C GLY A 30 7.43 -17.00 -6.89
N MET A 31 7.32 -16.42 -5.71
CA MET A 31 6.10 -15.73 -5.29
C MET A 31 5.86 -14.48 -6.14
N ILE A 32 6.90 -13.71 -6.38
CA ILE A 32 6.78 -12.49 -7.21
C ILE A 32 6.40 -12.87 -8.64
N LYS A 33 7.05 -13.86 -9.20
CA LYS A 33 6.72 -14.35 -10.53
C LYS A 33 5.26 -14.77 -10.62
N GLU A 34 4.78 -15.53 -9.65
CA GLU A 34 3.39 -15.98 -9.61
C GLU A 34 2.41 -14.82 -9.49
N ALA A 35 2.74 -13.83 -8.66
CA ALA A 35 1.89 -12.66 -8.51
C ALA A 35 1.77 -11.87 -9.82
N LEU A 36 2.89 -11.67 -10.50
CA LEU A 36 2.91 -10.97 -11.79
C LEU A 36 2.13 -11.74 -12.84
N GLU A 37 2.42 -13.02 -12.98
CA GLU A 37 1.78 -13.85 -14.01
C GLU A 37 0.27 -13.97 -13.78
N ARG A 38 -0.16 -14.08 -12.53
CA ARG A 38 -1.59 -14.15 -12.22
C ARG A 38 -2.32 -12.90 -12.70
N GLU A 39 -1.75 -11.72 -12.43
CA GLU A 39 -2.40 -10.48 -12.85
C GLU A 39 -2.39 -10.32 -14.36
N LEU A 40 -1.29 -10.68 -15.00
CA LEU A 40 -1.19 -10.59 -16.45
C LEU A 40 -2.16 -11.54 -17.16
N ARG A 41 -2.34 -12.75 -16.63
CA ARG A 41 -3.27 -13.73 -17.21
C ARG A 41 -4.70 -13.22 -17.23
N ARG A 42 -5.08 -12.42 -16.26
CA ARG A 42 -6.45 -11.86 -16.22
C ARG A 42 -6.55 -10.46 -16.85
N GLY A 43 -5.51 -10.03 -17.57
CA GLY A 43 -5.52 -8.77 -18.29
C GLY A 43 -5.32 -7.54 -17.43
N GLY A 44 -4.85 -7.72 -16.20
CA GLY A 44 -4.65 -6.60 -15.28
C GLY A 44 -3.23 -6.06 -15.32
N ARG A 45 -2.99 -5.12 -14.42
CA ARG A 45 -1.71 -4.42 -14.28
C ARG A 45 -1.28 -4.41 -12.84
N ILE A 46 0.00 -4.11 -12.64
CA ILE A 46 0.62 -4.22 -11.32
C ILE A 46 1.28 -2.89 -10.94
N TYR A 47 0.99 -2.43 -9.71
CA TYR A 47 1.84 -1.45 -9.05
C TYR A 47 2.93 -2.20 -8.30
N TYR A 48 4.18 -1.83 -8.53
CA TYR A 48 5.28 -2.39 -7.77
C TYR A 48 6.03 -1.24 -7.11
N ILE A 49 6.04 -1.21 -5.78
CA ILE A 49 6.58 -0.10 -5.01
C ILE A 49 7.87 -0.53 -4.32
N SER A 50 8.92 0.26 -4.54
CA SER A 50 10.20 0.13 -3.85
C SER A 50 10.61 1.52 -3.38
N ASN A 51 11.02 1.65 -2.14
CA ASN A 51 11.26 2.95 -1.53
C ASN A 51 12.61 3.58 -1.86
N ARG A 52 13.43 2.96 -2.70
CA ARG A 52 14.73 3.51 -3.09
C ARG A 52 14.83 3.63 -4.61
N VAL A 53 15.12 4.83 -5.07
CA VAL A 53 15.27 5.12 -6.50
C VAL A 53 16.37 4.24 -7.12
N SER A 54 17.49 4.06 -6.41
CA SER A 54 18.62 3.28 -6.91
C SER A 54 18.32 1.80 -7.10
N ALA A 55 17.26 1.30 -6.47
CA ALA A 55 16.87 -0.11 -6.58
C ALA A 55 15.96 -0.38 -7.77
N LEU A 56 15.38 0.64 -8.40
CA LEU A 56 14.35 0.46 -9.41
C LEU A 56 14.87 -0.19 -10.71
N GLU A 57 15.98 0.30 -11.25
CA GLU A 57 16.52 -0.28 -12.48
C GLU A 57 16.98 -1.74 -12.31
N PRO A 58 17.75 -2.10 -11.27
CA PRO A 58 18.08 -3.50 -11.04
C PRO A 58 16.84 -4.37 -10.83
N LEU A 59 15.84 -3.85 -10.14
CA LEU A 59 14.60 -4.59 -9.92
C LEU A 59 13.86 -4.81 -11.24
N ALA A 60 13.78 -3.78 -12.09
CA ALA A 60 13.15 -3.93 -13.40
C ALA A 60 13.85 -5.03 -14.23
N ALA A 61 15.18 -5.05 -14.21
CA ALA A 61 15.95 -6.08 -14.91
C ALA A 61 15.62 -7.47 -14.36
N LYS A 62 15.50 -7.59 -13.04
CA LYS A 62 15.14 -8.85 -12.40
C LYS A 62 13.73 -9.31 -12.79
N LEU A 63 12.77 -8.42 -12.78
CA LEU A 63 11.40 -8.75 -13.16
C LEU A 63 11.31 -9.21 -14.62
N ARG A 64 12.08 -8.59 -15.50
CA ARG A 64 12.15 -9.01 -16.90
C ARG A 64 12.74 -10.41 -17.05
N ARG A 65 13.67 -10.79 -16.19
CA ARG A 65 14.19 -12.16 -16.18
C ARG A 65 13.17 -13.15 -15.64
N LEU A 66 12.41 -12.76 -14.60
CA LEU A 66 11.39 -13.65 -14.03
C LEU A 66 10.22 -13.88 -14.97
N VAL A 67 9.81 -12.83 -15.67
CA VAL A 67 8.67 -12.88 -16.59
C VAL A 67 9.11 -12.26 -17.92
N PRO A 68 9.72 -13.06 -18.81
CA PRO A 68 10.17 -12.54 -20.11
C PRO A 68 9.02 -11.90 -20.89
N GLY A 69 9.30 -10.75 -21.45
CA GLY A 69 8.29 -10.01 -22.21
C GLY A 69 7.45 -9.04 -21.40
N ILE A 70 7.59 -9.01 -20.07
CA ILE A 70 6.83 -8.07 -19.26
C ILE A 70 7.30 -6.63 -19.56
N SER A 71 6.34 -5.72 -19.70
CA SER A 71 6.65 -4.32 -19.96
C SER A 71 6.57 -3.51 -18.66
N ILE A 72 7.59 -2.70 -18.42
CA ILE A 72 7.75 -1.99 -17.16
C ILE A 72 8.03 -0.51 -17.46
N LYS A 73 7.31 0.37 -16.77
CA LYS A 73 7.65 1.78 -16.70
C LYS A 73 8.10 2.11 -15.28
N ILE A 74 9.10 2.96 -15.19
CA ILE A 74 9.64 3.41 -13.90
C ILE A 74 9.19 4.83 -13.65
N ALA A 75 8.74 5.12 -12.42
CA ALA A 75 8.30 6.44 -12.02
C ALA A 75 8.78 6.76 -10.61
N HIS A 76 9.45 7.89 -10.44
CA HIS A 76 9.91 8.33 -9.13
C HIS A 76 10.07 9.85 -9.09
N GLY A 77 10.16 10.40 -7.88
CA GLY A 77 10.16 11.84 -7.67
C GLY A 77 11.38 12.60 -8.18
N GLN A 78 12.48 11.91 -8.52
CA GLN A 78 13.68 12.56 -9.07
C GLN A 78 13.65 12.68 -10.59
N MET A 79 12.64 12.14 -11.23
CA MET A 79 12.45 12.28 -12.66
C MET A 79 11.91 13.67 -12.98
N ASN A 80 12.18 14.16 -14.20
CA ASN A 80 11.51 15.39 -14.62
C ASN A 80 10.00 15.14 -14.77
N GLU A 81 9.23 16.23 -14.74
CA GLU A 81 7.78 16.12 -14.75
C GLU A 81 7.23 15.45 -16.01
N ASP A 82 7.85 15.71 -17.16
CA ASP A 82 7.37 15.14 -18.42
C ASP A 82 7.56 13.62 -18.44
N ALA A 83 8.71 13.14 -17.97
CA ALA A 83 8.98 11.71 -17.91
C ALA A 83 8.05 11.02 -16.89
N LEU A 84 7.81 11.65 -15.76
CA LEU A 84 6.93 11.11 -14.74
C LEU A 84 5.49 11.04 -15.26
N GLU A 85 5.03 12.09 -15.88
CA GLU A 85 3.69 12.13 -16.47
C GLU A 85 3.53 11.08 -17.57
N ASP A 86 4.53 10.94 -18.44
CA ASP A 86 4.52 9.92 -19.50
C ASP A 86 4.37 8.51 -18.91
N ALA A 87 5.12 8.21 -17.86
CA ALA A 87 5.05 6.90 -17.22
C ALA A 87 3.65 6.65 -16.65
N MET A 88 3.08 7.63 -15.98
CA MET A 88 1.75 7.51 -15.39
C MET A 88 0.67 7.34 -16.44
N ILE A 89 0.71 8.13 -17.50
CA ILE A 89 -0.27 8.06 -18.59
C ILE A 89 -0.15 6.71 -19.31
N THR A 90 1.08 6.29 -19.59
CA THR A 90 1.30 4.99 -20.24
C THR A 90 0.69 3.86 -19.42
N PHE A 91 0.90 3.88 -18.12
CA PHE A 91 0.34 2.87 -17.24
C PHE A 91 -1.19 2.93 -17.22
N TYR A 92 -1.73 4.13 -17.11
CA TYR A 92 -3.19 4.33 -17.09
C TYR A 92 -3.84 3.80 -18.38
N GLU A 93 -3.24 4.08 -19.53
CA GLU A 93 -3.77 3.69 -20.83
C GLU A 93 -3.50 2.24 -21.21
N GLY A 94 -2.73 1.52 -20.40
CA GLY A 94 -2.45 0.13 -20.66
C GLY A 94 -1.24 -0.14 -21.53
N GLY A 95 -0.39 0.85 -21.68
CA GLY A 95 0.82 0.70 -22.48
C GLY A 95 1.96 -0.03 -21.79
N CYS A 96 1.78 -0.41 -20.53
CA CYS A 96 2.74 -1.26 -19.83
C CYS A 96 2.03 -2.12 -18.79
N ASP A 97 2.70 -3.18 -18.38
CA ASP A 97 2.14 -4.15 -17.43
C ASP A 97 2.39 -3.74 -15.98
N VAL A 98 3.54 -3.15 -15.71
CA VAL A 98 3.98 -2.81 -14.37
C VAL A 98 4.38 -1.34 -14.31
N LEU A 99 3.87 -0.64 -13.30
CA LEU A 99 4.43 0.64 -12.90
C LEU A 99 5.30 0.40 -11.68
N LEU A 100 6.61 0.51 -11.89
CA LEU A 100 7.60 0.33 -10.84
C LEU A 100 7.97 1.71 -10.30
N CYS A 101 7.62 1.99 -9.06
CA CYS A 101 7.69 3.34 -8.54
C CYS A 101 8.11 3.40 -7.08
N THR A 102 8.40 4.61 -6.62
CA THR A 102 8.58 4.90 -5.20
C THR A 102 7.26 5.39 -4.60
N THR A 103 7.23 5.52 -3.29
CA THR A 103 6.02 5.97 -2.58
C THR A 103 5.60 7.39 -2.91
N ILE A 104 6.47 8.14 -3.58
CA ILE A 104 6.23 9.56 -3.89
C ILE A 104 5.19 9.74 -4.99
N VAL A 105 4.94 8.72 -5.79
CA VAL A 105 3.96 8.80 -6.87
C VAL A 105 2.56 8.57 -6.29
N GLU A 106 2.12 9.51 -5.46
CA GLU A 106 0.88 9.35 -4.71
C GLU A 106 -0.36 9.86 -5.42
N ASN A 107 -0.19 10.89 -6.21
CA ASN A 107 -1.31 11.55 -6.88
C ASN A 107 -1.66 10.87 -8.19
N GLY A 108 -1.44 9.56 -8.25
CA GLY A 108 -1.73 8.80 -9.45
C GLY A 108 -3.20 8.77 -9.76
N LEU A 109 -3.47 8.64 -11.03
CA LEU A 109 -4.82 8.40 -11.51
C LEU A 109 -5.31 7.05 -10.98
N ASP A 110 -6.62 6.95 -10.81
CA ASP A 110 -7.23 5.66 -10.55
C ASP A 110 -7.05 4.77 -11.78
N VAL A 111 -6.46 3.62 -11.60
CA VAL A 111 -6.22 2.68 -12.70
C VAL A 111 -7.05 1.41 -12.43
N PRO A 112 -8.23 1.31 -13.02
CA PRO A 112 -9.17 0.22 -12.69
C PRO A 112 -8.61 -1.18 -12.92
N LEU A 113 -7.70 -1.34 -13.87
CA LEU A 113 -7.10 -2.63 -14.16
C LEU A 113 -5.88 -2.94 -13.31
N ALA A 114 -5.42 -1.99 -12.48
CA ALA A 114 -4.31 -2.21 -11.56
C ALA A 114 -4.85 -2.84 -10.27
N ASN A 115 -4.97 -4.15 -10.26
CA ASN A 115 -5.58 -4.87 -9.15
C ASN A 115 -4.58 -5.74 -8.38
N THR A 116 -3.29 -5.55 -8.62
CA THR A 116 -2.24 -6.14 -7.80
C THR A 116 -1.24 -5.06 -7.43
N ILE A 117 -0.88 -5.00 -6.15
CA ILE A 117 0.17 -4.13 -5.68
C ILE A 117 1.19 -4.96 -4.91
N ILE A 118 2.46 -4.70 -5.18
CA ILE A 118 3.58 -5.34 -4.48
C ILE A 118 4.39 -4.23 -3.84
N ILE A 119 4.61 -4.33 -2.55
CA ILE A 119 5.34 -3.32 -1.77
C ILE A 119 6.57 -3.98 -1.19
N ASP A 120 7.73 -3.67 -1.76
CA ASP A 120 9.00 -4.18 -1.29
C ASP A 120 9.53 -3.28 -0.18
N GLY A 121 10.15 -3.87 0.82
CA GLY A 121 10.59 -3.13 1.98
C GLY A 121 9.44 -2.65 2.85
N ALA A 122 8.37 -3.40 2.91
CA ALA A 122 7.17 -3.02 3.65
C ALA A 122 7.42 -2.84 5.15
N ASP A 123 8.45 -3.50 5.70
CA ASP A 123 8.85 -3.36 7.09
C ASP A 123 9.36 -1.97 7.44
N ASN A 124 9.72 -1.17 6.45
CA ASN A 124 10.21 0.20 6.64
C ASN A 124 9.10 1.25 6.56
N SER A 125 7.87 0.85 6.32
CA SER A 125 6.75 1.79 6.15
C SER A 125 5.86 1.80 7.38
N GLY A 126 5.30 2.96 7.68
CA GLY A 126 4.31 3.06 8.75
C GLY A 126 2.99 2.41 8.35
N LEU A 127 2.18 2.09 9.34
CA LEU A 127 0.93 1.36 9.12
C LEU A 127 -0.04 2.15 8.25
N SER A 128 -0.18 3.45 8.49
CA SER A 128 -1.04 4.30 7.66
C SER A 128 -0.58 4.33 6.21
N GLN A 129 0.73 4.40 6.00
CA GLN A 129 1.30 4.40 4.66
C GLN A 129 1.02 3.07 3.94
N LEU A 130 1.18 1.95 4.65
CA LEU A 130 0.86 0.64 4.10
C LEU A 130 -0.61 0.53 3.71
N TYR A 131 -1.49 1.05 4.55
CA TYR A 131 -2.91 1.06 4.26
C TYR A 131 -3.24 1.91 3.04
N GLN A 132 -2.63 3.09 2.93
CA GLN A 132 -2.84 3.96 1.77
C GLN A 132 -2.38 3.32 0.48
N MET A 133 -1.23 2.64 0.52
CA MET A 133 -0.72 1.93 -0.64
C MET A 133 -1.62 0.77 -1.02
N ARG A 134 -2.11 0.01 -0.04
CA ARG A 134 -3.06 -1.07 -0.31
C ARG A 134 -4.35 -0.54 -0.96
N GLY A 135 -4.75 0.65 -0.58
CA GLY A 135 -5.95 1.30 -1.12
C GLY A 135 -5.86 1.70 -2.58
N ARG A 136 -4.68 1.59 -3.20
CA ARG A 136 -4.52 1.87 -4.63
C ARG A 136 -5.12 0.79 -5.51
N VAL A 137 -5.40 -0.38 -4.96
CA VAL A 137 -6.04 -1.48 -5.68
C VAL A 137 -7.41 -1.78 -5.06
N GLY A 138 -8.20 -2.63 -5.71
CA GLY A 138 -9.53 -2.96 -5.20
C GLY A 138 -10.58 -1.91 -5.50
N ARG A 139 -10.34 -1.08 -6.51
CA ARG A 139 -11.29 -0.02 -6.90
C ARG A 139 -12.23 -0.44 -8.02
N SER A 140 -12.16 -1.68 -8.42
CA SER A 140 -13.06 -2.27 -9.39
C SER A 140 -13.77 -3.46 -8.77
N SER A 141 -14.64 -4.11 -9.52
CA SER A 141 -15.34 -5.31 -9.07
C SER A 141 -14.44 -6.55 -9.11
N ARG A 142 -13.18 -6.44 -9.52
CA ARG A 142 -12.24 -7.55 -9.55
C ARG A 142 -11.60 -7.74 -8.19
N LEU A 143 -11.31 -8.99 -7.86
CA LEU A 143 -10.53 -9.31 -6.66
C LEU A 143 -9.13 -8.71 -6.80
N ALA A 144 -8.71 -7.99 -5.78
CA ALA A 144 -7.40 -7.35 -5.75
C ALA A 144 -6.45 -8.09 -4.81
N TYR A 145 -5.16 -7.93 -5.07
CA TYR A 145 -4.12 -8.56 -4.27
C TYR A 145 -3.10 -7.53 -3.83
N ALA A 146 -2.68 -7.62 -2.58
CA ALA A 146 -1.63 -6.78 -2.03
C ALA A 146 -0.58 -7.67 -1.38
N TYR A 147 0.67 -7.50 -1.80
CA TYR A 147 1.81 -8.26 -1.28
C TYR A 147 2.74 -7.31 -0.56
N PHE A 148 2.88 -7.49 0.75
CA PHE A 148 3.82 -6.72 1.57
C PHE A 148 5.01 -7.60 1.81
N VAL A 149 6.15 -7.25 1.20
CA VAL A 149 7.33 -8.11 1.25
C VAL A 149 8.50 -7.41 1.93
N TYR A 150 9.31 -8.19 2.60
CA TYR A 150 10.53 -7.73 3.23
C TYR A 150 11.66 -8.67 2.84
N GLN A 151 12.90 -8.18 2.94
CA GLN A 151 14.04 -8.95 2.47
C GLN A 151 14.31 -10.16 3.36
N PRO A 152 14.65 -11.31 2.78
CA PRO A 152 14.98 -12.50 3.55
C PRO A 152 16.21 -12.26 4.45
N ASN A 153 16.24 -12.97 5.55
CA ASN A 153 17.32 -12.90 6.55
C ASN A 153 17.45 -11.54 7.23
N LYS A 154 16.45 -10.68 7.10
CA LYS A 154 16.42 -9.42 7.81
C LYS A 154 15.63 -9.60 9.10
N ALA A 155 16.25 -9.22 10.22
CA ALA A 155 15.55 -9.21 11.49
C ALA A 155 14.57 -8.05 11.52
N LEU A 156 13.29 -8.36 11.68
CA LEU A 156 12.26 -7.34 11.79
C LEU A 156 12.23 -6.80 13.22
N SER A 157 12.04 -5.49 13.34
CA SER A 157 11.80 -4.92 14.66
C SER A 157 10.43 -5.39 15.17
N GLU A 158 10.24 -5.33 16.47
CA GLU A 158 8.94 -5.67 17.05
C GLU A 158 7.84 -4.78 16.50
N ILE A 159 8.13 -3.49 16.30
CA ILE A 159 7.16 -2.55 15.74
C ILE A 159 6.81 -2.92 14.31
N ALA A 160 7.81 -3.26 13.49
CA ALA A 160 7.57 -3.66 12.11
C ALA A 160 6.72 -4.94 12.04
N GLU A 161 7.00 -5.92 12.88
CA GLU A 161 6.19 -7.14 12.94
C GLU A 161 4.73 -6.83 13.28
N LYS A 162 4.51 -5.97 14.26
CA LYS A 162 3.15 -5.59 14.67
C LYS A 162 2.41 -4.85 13.57
N ARG A 163 3.09 -3.97 12.84
CA ARG A 163 2.48 -3.25 11.72
C ARG A 163 2.10 -4.18 10.58
N LEU A 164 2.98 -5.10 10.22
CA LEU A 164 2.71 -6.06 9.16
C LEU A 164 1.59 -7.01 9.55
N GLN A 165 1.55 -7.42 10.81
CA GLN A 165 0.47 -8.25 11.32
C GLN A 165 -0.87 -7.50 11.26
N ALA A 166 -0.87 -6.23 11.63
CA ALA A 166 -2.09 -5.42 11.60
C ALA A 166 -2.61 -5.26 10.18
N ILE A 167 -1.74 -4.99 9.20
CA ILE A 167 -2.20 -4.83 7.82
C ILE A 167 -2.72 -6.14 7.24
N ARG A 168 -2.20 -7.27 7.69
CA ARG A 168 -2.72 -8.58 7.31
C ARG A 168 -4.12 -8.81 7.88
N ASP A 169 -4.31 -8.45 9.16
CA ASP A 169 -5.56 -8.70 9.86
C ASP A 169 -6.70 -7.82 9.36
N PHE A 170 -6.39 -6.61 8.89
CA PHE A 170 -7.40 -5.67 8.43
C PHE A 170 -7.45 -5.65 6.89
N THR A 171 -8.02 -6.71 6.33
CA THR A 171 -8.10 -6.88 4.88
C THR A 171 -9.30 -6.20 4.23
N GLU A 172 -10.28 -5.78 5.02
CA GLU A 172 -11.50 -5.18 4.52
C GLU A 172 -11.27 -3.76 4.00
N LEU A 173 -11.94 -3.41 2.92
CA LEU A 173 -11.97 -2.03 2.46
C LEU A 173 -12.69 -1.19 3.51
N GLY A 174 -12.17 0.02 3.77
CA GLY A 174 -12.75 0.89 4.78
C GLY A 174 -12.33 0.58 6.20
N ALA A 175 -11.40 -0.32 6.41
CA ALA A 175 -10.89 -0.64 7.74
C ALA A 175 -9.93 0.43 8.29
N GLY A 176 -9.89 1.59 7.68
CA GLY A 176 -8.93 2.63 8.03
C GLY A 176 -8.98 3.08 9.48
N PHE A 177 -10.19 3.17 10.05
CA PHE A 177 -10.31 3.55 11.45
C PHE A 177 -9.66 2.51 12.37
N LYS A 178 -9.91 1.24 12.12
CA LYS A 178 -9.33 0.16 12.92
C LYS A 178 -7.81 0.14 12.79
N ILE A 179 -7.31 0.41 11.60
CA ILE A 179 -5.88 0.49 11.35
C ILE A 179 -5.30 1.70 12.08
N ALA A 180 -6.00 2.83 12.07
CA ALA A 180 -5.57 4.01 12.81
C ALA A 180 -5.45 3.73 14.30
N MET A 181 -6.44 3.06 14.86
CA MET A 181 -6.42 2.68 16.26
C MET A 181 -5.25 1.76 16.60
N ARG A 182 -5.04 0.75 15.75
CA ARG A 182 -3.95 -0.19 15.96
C ARG A 182 -2.59 0.48 15.83
N ASP A 183 -2.42 1.39 14.86
CA ASP A 183 -1.17 2.12 14.68
C ASP A 183 -0.85 2.97 15.91
N LEU A 184 -1.88 3.61 16.46
CA LEU A 184 -1.69 4.39 17.66
C LEU A 184 -1.30 3.52 18.85
N GLU A 185 -1.91 2.36 19.01
CA GLU A 185 -1.52 1.41 20.06
C GLU A 185 -0.05 1.00 19.92
N ILE A 186 0.38 0.70 18.71
CA ILE A 186 1.76 0.30 18.44
C ILE A 186 2.72 1.43 18.79
N ARG A 187 2.40 2.65 18.38
CA ARG A 187 3.23 3.83 18.67
C ARG A 187 3.22 4.19 20.13
N GLY A 188 2.06 4.10 20.76
CA GLY A 188 1.92 4.35 22.19
C GLY A 188 2.79 3.43 23.02
N ALA A 189 2.81 2.16 22.66
CA ALA A 189 3.69 1.19 23.30
C ALA A 189 5.16 1.51 23.07
N GLY A 190 5.48 2.15 21.92
CA GLY A 190 6.85 2.55 21.59
C GLY A 190 7.31 3.84 22.23
N ASN A 191 6.49 4.47 23.04
CA ASN A 191 6.83 5.69 23.76
C ASN A 191 7.23 6.86 22.87
N LEU A 192 6.42 7.16 21.89
CA LEU A 192 6.65 8.29 21.03
C LEU A 192 6.95 9.57 21.78
N LEU A 193 6.25 9.80 22.88
CA LEU A 193 6.35 11.04 23.64
C LEU A 193 6.82 10.81 25.06
N GLY A 194 7.18 9.59 25.40
CA GLY A 194 7.64 9.24 26.71
C GLY A 194 6.50 9.04 27.72
N PRO A 195 6.82 8.46 28.88
CA PRO A 195 5.80 8.08 29.85
C PRO A 195 4.94 9.22 30.37
N GLN A 196 5.52 10.41 30.48
CA GLN A 196 4.82 11.56 31.01
C GLN A 196 3.73 12.07 30.08
N GLN A 197 3.90 11.83 28.78
CA GLN A 197 2.97 12.31 27.77
C GLN A 197 2.03 11.21 27.29
N HIS A 198 2.21 10.02 27.77
CA HIS A 198 1.39 8.90 27.39
C HIS A 198 -0.09 9.12 27.72
N GLY A 199 -0.39 9.60 28.93
CA GLY A 199 -1.76 9.92 29.30
C GLY A 199 -2.34 11.06 28.46
N HIS A 200 -1.51 12.01 28.08
CA HIS A 200 -1.93 13.13 27.22
C HIS A 200 -2.29 12.62 25.82
N ILE A 201 -1.48 11.72 25.27
CA ILE A 201 -1.78 11.10 23.99
C ILE A 201 -3.13 10.37 24.06
N THR A 202 -3.34 9.63 25.14
CA THR A 202 -4.56 8.86 25.32
C THR A 202 -5.78 9.78 25.39
N GLY A 203 -5.64 11.01 25.92
CA GLY A 203 -6.74 11.95 25.99
C GLY A 203 -6.91 12.75 24.70
N ILE A 204 -5.98 13.64 24.44
CA ILE A 204 -6.10 14.64 23.39
C ILE A 204 -5.42 14.19 22.09
N GLY A 205 -4.21 13.70 22.18
CA GLY A 205 -3.45 13.30 21.01
C GLY A 205 -4.07 12.13 20.27
N PHE A 206 -4.68 11.21 21.01
CA PHE A 206 -5.38 10.07 20.43
C PHE A 206 -6.54 10.53 19.55
N ALA A 207 -7.40 11.39 20.08
CA ALA A 207 -8.55 11.87 19.34
C ALA A 207 -8.13 12.65 18.10
N ALA A 208 -7.13 13.52 18.24
CA ALA A 208 -6.64 14.30 17.12
C ALA A 208 -6.02 13.42 16.03
N TYR A 209 -5.30 12.40 16.43
CA TYR A 209 -4.69 11.46 15.49
C TYR A 209 -5.77 10.69 14.72
N CYS A 210 -6.78 10.18 15.41
CA CYS A 210 -7.86 9.47 14.76
C CYS A 210 -8.63 10.35 13.78
N GLU A 211 -8.91 11.59 14.19
CA GLU A 211 -9.60 12.55 13.32
C GLU A 211 -8.80 12.83 12.05
N MET A 212 -7.50 13.03 12.21
CA MET A 212 -6.62 13.28 11.06
C MET A 212 -6.62 12.10 10.10
N LEU A 213 -6.58 10.88 10.63
CA LEU A 213 -6.59 9.68 9.80
C LEU A 213 -7.93 9.48 9.11
N GLU A 214 -9.03 9.77 9.78
CA GLU A 214 -10.35 9.72 9.15
C GLU A 214 -10.43 10.65 7.96
N LYS A 215 -9.95 11.88 8.12
CA LYS A 215 -9.94 12.85 7.02
C LYS A 215 -9.08 12.40 5.85
N THR A 216 -7.95 11.77 6.16
CA THR A 216 -7.07 11.23 5.13
C THR A 216 -7.76 10.11 4.36
N ILE A 217 -8.43 9.22 5.07
CA ILE A 217 -9.14 8.11 4.47
C ILE A 217 -10.31 8.60 3.62
N GLU A 218 -11.05 9.59 4.08
CA GLU A 218 -12.12 10.18 3.29
C GLU A 218 -11.62 10.78 1.99
N ARG A 219 -10.48 11.47 2.03
CA ARG A 219 -9.87 12.02 0.81
C ARG A 219 -9.47 10.93 -0.18
N LEU A 220 -9.06 9.78 0.33
CA LEU A 220 -8.70 8.66 -0.54
C LEU A 220 -9.92 8.03 -1.22
N LYS A 221 -11.11 8.21 -0.65
CA LYS A 221 -12.35 7.69 -1.25
C LYS A 221 -12.86 8.56 -2.39
N ASN A 222 -12.49 9.83 -2.42
CA ASN A 222 -12.88 10.78 -3.46
C ASN A 222 -11.84 10.85 -4.55
#